data_6555fbb5bdd5528c585153b37eff4735
#
_entry.id   6555fbb5bdd5528c585153b37eff4735
#
_cell.length_a   1.000
_cell.length_b   1.000
_cell.length_c   1.000
_cell.angle_alpha   90.00
_cell.angle_beta   90.00
_cell.angle_gamma   90.00
#
_symmetry.space_group_name_H-M   'P 1'
#
loop_
_entity.id
_entity.type
_entity.pdbx_description
1 polymer ?
#
loop_
_entity_poly.entity_id
_entity_poly.type
_entity_poly.pdbx_seq_one_letter_code
_entity_poly.pdbx_strand_id
1 'polypeptide(L)'
;MVRLKLWGLILFEAVTTVSTESRFQEQKHLVDDTSNDSRGIPQSQSQDWKQGCKEHRIGSHEMVAGDVHFGPRKHDEHPTIGKLSGINSTSWEQWVFDSVSDNGSSGIFLSLGRDASYSFFGQGNLHVEFYALLEDGTKIQELAFVDESSIYDCVDFVTSTWTSDSHSFEFRVPKETEIGASTTFSVRTPKFHGSFLLAGSAPGHFPDGTLHASPRSSTQVAAGLHMHGTVPAAQVRGNLTIKGRRGGSVSYSGMGGHFHLWAIDNWFKIIWGFRIIRGTAGPYSFFYWEPTSRVGGRTPHYTAILFKNGQKLVSTQASGPPINEPPEGDYVRVLATQHGRRARASVAGRSTGHIVEFSSAGKQWRFELEHQYVQVQMPFGRDTGLAVFTNRVFGGETGGCQYLGSAFSEEAEFPEELARWKIWLVYGVGMMGQMKARAETWLADLGF
;
A
#
# COMPACT_ATOMS: atom_id res chain seq x y z
N MET A 1 -43.52 -13.78 -1.75
CA MET A 1 -42.68 -13.96 -2.96
C MET A 1 -42.36 -12.62 -3.63
N VAL A 2 -42.06 -11.55 -2.87
CA VAL A 2 -41.82 -10.17 -3.40
C VAL A 2 -40.70 -9.42 -2.64
N ARG A 3 -39.87 -10.08 -1.85
CA ARG A 3 -38.76 -9.41 -1.08
C ARG A 3 -37.35 -9.80 -1.45
N LEU A 4 -37.12 -10.57 -2.51
CA LEU A 4 -35.78 -11.00 -2.95
C LEU A 4 -35.14 -10.12 -4.04
N LYS A 5 -35.82 -9.10 -4.56
CA LYS A 5 -35.31 -8.26 -5.66
C LYS A 5 -34.53 -7.01 -5.25
N LEU A 6 -34.46 -6.68 -3.95
CA LEU A 6 -33.82 -5.40 -3.52
C LEU A 6 -32.38 -5.52 -3.02
N TRP A 7 -31.83 -6.71 -2.84
CA TRP A 7 -30.50 -6.90 -2.28
C TRP A 7 -29.40 -7.23 -3.31
N GLY A 8 -29.78 -7.55 -4.52
CA GLY A 8 -28.83 -7.77 -5.63
C GLY A 8 -28.27 -6.47 -6.22
N LEU A 9 -28.91 -5.32 -5.96
CA LEU A 9 -28.49 -4.03 -6.52
C LEU A 9 -27.38 -3.33 -5.71
N ILE A 10 -27.23 -3.65 -4.44
CA ILE A 10 -26.28 -2.92 -3.57
C ILE A 10 -24.83 -3.37 -3.75
N LEU A 11 -24.60 -4.61 -4.20
CA LEU A 11 -23.26 -5.12 -4.50
C LEU A 11 -22.77 -4.77 -5.92
N PHE A 12 -23.67 -4.37 -6.80
CA PHE A 12 -23.35 -4.00 -8.19
C PHE A 12 -23.04 -2.51 -8.36
N GLU A 13 -23.52 -1.64 -7.45
CA GLU A 13 -23.23 -0.19 -7.50
C GLU A 13 -21.83 0.18 -7.05
N ALA A 14 -21.12 -0.70 -6.32
CA ALA A 14 -19.72 -0.44 -5.92
C ALA A 14 -18.70 -0.60 -7.08
N VAL A 15 -19.12 -1.17 -8.20
CA VAL A 15 -18.23 -1.43 -9.36
C VAL A 15 -18.57 -0.57 -10.59
N THR A 16 -19.73 0.10 -10.64
CA THR A 16 -20.22 0.74 -11.88
C THR A 16 -20.67 2.20 -11.76
N THR A 17 -20.25 2.96 -10.79
CA THR A 17 -20.54 4.40 -10.76
C THR A 17 -19.31 5.24 -11.04
N VAL A 18 -18.92 5.34 -12.32
CA VAL A 18 -18.28 6.54 -12.86
C VAL A 18 -18.79 6.78 -14.28
N SER A 19 -19.89 7.46 -14.42
CA SER A 19 -20.14 8.31 -15.58
C SER A 19 -21.23 9.31 -15.23
N THR A 20 -20.86 10.51 -14.87
CA THR A 20 -21.72 11.69 -15.01
C THR A 20 -20.90 12.87 -15.47
N GLU A 21 -21.39 13.46 -16.53
CA GLU A 21 -20.87 14.58 -17.27
C GLU A 21 -20.57 15.81 -16.37
N SER A 22 -19.40 16.41 -16.55
CA SER A 22 -19.20 17.84 -16.28
C SER A 22 -18.64 18.51 -17.54
N ARG A 23 -19.38 19.52 -18.01
CA ARG A 23 -19.03 20.38 -19.11
C ARG A 23 -17.75 21.15 -18.78
N PHE A 24 -16.77 21.09 -19.66
CA PHE A 24 -15.60 21.96 -19.65
C PHE A 24 -15.76 23.11 -20.65
N GLN A 25 -15.60 24.33 -20.17
CA GLN A 25 -15.27 25.48 -20.99
C GLN A 25 -13.77 25.52 -21.25
N GLU A 26 -13.43 25.68 -22.54
CA GLU A 26 -12.07 25.90 -23.02
C GLU A 26 -11.52 27.23 -22.48
N GLN A 27 -10.31 27.21 -21.93
CA GLN A 27 -9.40 28.35 -21.94
C GLN A 27 -8.03 27.87 -22.42
N LYS A 28 -7.70 28.28 -23.65
CA LYS A 28 -6.36 28.21 -24.23
C LYS A 28 -5.47 29.28 -23.57
N HIS A 29 -4.35 28.89 -23.01
CA HIS A 29 -3.18 29.76 -22.90
C HIS A 29 -1.94 29.04 -23.41
N LEU A 30 -1.35 29.64 -24.43
CA LEU A 30 -0.01 29.32 -24.92
C LEU A 30 1.02 29.66 -23.84
N VAL A 31 1.96 28.76 -23.60
CA VAL A 31 3.28 29.09 -23.08
C VAL A 31 4.32 28.28 -23.85
N ASP A 32 5.32 29.01 -24.30
CA ASP A 32 6.40 28.65 -25.20
C ASP A 32 7.33 27.54 -24.67
N ASP A 33 7.85 26.90 -25.64
CA ASP A 33 8.90 25.90 -25.75
C ASP A 33 10.26 26.34 -25.17
N THR A 34 10.86 25.58 -24.22
CA THR A 34 12.33 25.43 -24.18
C THR A 34 12.75 24.23 -23.33
N SER A 35 13.67 23.50 -23.93
CA SER A 35 14.58 22.48 -23.38
C SER A 35 14.11 21.02 -23.30
N ASN A 36 14.35 20.40 -24.42
CA ASN A 36 14.62 18.98 -24.63
C ASN A 36 15.82 18.52 -23.78
N ASP A 37 15.61 17.76 -22.71
CA ASP A 37 16.59 16.81 -22.18
C ASP A 37 15.86 15.53 -21.71
N SER A 38 15.34 14.82 -22.70
CA SER A 38 14.83 13.47 -22.54
C SER A 38 15.99 12.48 -22.62
N ARG A 39 16.77 12.34 -21.55
CA ARG A 39 17.55 11.12 -21.35
C ARG A 39 16.58 10.01 -20.99
N GLY A 40 16.27 9.22 -22.00
CA GLY A 40 15.40 8.06 -21.91
C GLY A 40 15.82 7.13 -20.77
N ILE A 41 14.85 6.76 -19.96
CA ILE A 41 14.95 5.59 -19.07
C ILE A 41 15.29 4.40 -19.97
N PRO A 42 16.36 3.61 -19.68
CA PRO A 42 16.78 2.53 -20.56
C PRO A 42 15.63 1.53 -20.74
N GLN A 43 15.16 1.41 -21.97
CA GLN A 43 14.29 0.31 -22.36
C GLN A 43 15.07 -1.00 -22.24
N SER A 44 14.48 -1.97 -21.54
CA SER A 44 14.81 -3.39 -21.53
C SER A 44 16.28 -3.74 -21.83
N GLN A 45 17.13 -3.69 -20.82
CA GLN A 45 18.33 -4.49 -20.84
C GLN A 45 17.93 -5.98 -20.79
N SER A 46 18.42 -6.73 -21.76
CA SER A 46 18.24 -8.15 -22.00
C SER A 46 18.32 -9.01 -20.73
N GLN A 47 17.66 -10.15 -20.77
CA GLN A 47 17.48 -11.19 -19.73
C GLN A 47 18.75 -11.71 -19.00
N ASP A 48 19.92 -11.13 -19.20
CA ASP A 48 21.20 -11.55 -18.62
C ASP A 48 21.33 -11.30 -17.10
N TRP A 49 20.54 -10.38 -16.52
CA TRP A 49 20.63 -10.04 -15.09
C TRP A 49 20.11 -11.17 -14.17
N LYS A 50 19.34 -12.14 -14.68
CA LYS A 50 18.84 -13.30 -13.92
C LYS A 50 19.94 -14.31 -13.58
N GLN A 51 21.05 -14.28 -14.30
CA GLN A 51 22.18 -15.16 -14.01
C GLN A 51 22.80 -14.78 -12.65
N GLY A 52 22.84 -15.75 -11.73
CA GLY A 52 23.33 -15.55 -10.37
C GLY A 52 22.29 -15.08 -9.34
N CYS A 53 21.05 -14.81 -9.74
CA CYS A 53 19.96 -14.55 -8.80
C CYS A 53 19.31 -15.87 -8.36
N LYS A 54 18.92 -15.93 -7.08
CA LYS A 54 18.07 -17.00 -6.56
C LYS A 54 16.61 -16.64 -6.81
N GLU A 55 15.87 -17.45 -7.51
CA GLU A 55 14.46 -17.25 -7.80
C GLU A 55 13.57 -17.94 -6.74
N HIS A 56 12.53 -17.22 -6.31
CA HIS A 56 11.40 -17.73 -5.55
C HIS A 56 10.10 -17.48 -6.33
N ARG A 57 9.66 -18.49 -7.08
CA ARG A 57 8.51 -18.43 -7.97
C ARG A 57 7.29 -19.09 -7.32
N ILE A 58 6.10 -18.50 -7.50
CA ILE A 58 4.80 -19.07 -7.13
C ILE A 58 3.82 -18.84 -8.29
N GLY A 59 3.11 -19.89 -8.68
CA GLY A 59 2.01 -19.85 -9.63
C GLY A 59 0.67 -19.51 -8.95
N SER A 60 -0.28 -18.96 -9.72
CA SER A 60 -1.57 -18.47 -9.19
C SER A 60 -2.45 -19.51 -8.49
N HIS A 61 -2.29 -20.78 -8.84
CA HIS A 61 -3.03 -21.89 -8.22
C HIS A 61 -2.13 -22.81 -7.38
N GLU A 62 -0.89 -22.41 -7.17
CA GLU A 62 0.08 -23.17 -6.41
C GLU A 62 -0.13 -22.95 -4.91
N MET A 63 -0.56 -24.00 -4.23
CA MET A 63 -0.77 -24.01 -2.79
C MET A 63 -0.07 -25.20 -2.15
N VAL A 64 0.48 -25.01 -0.96
CA VAL A 64 1.03 -26.07 -0.14
C VAL A 64 -0.03 -26.60 0.81
N ALA A 65 -0.05 -27.92 0.99
CA ALA A 65 -0.88 -28.58 2.01
C ALA A 65 -0.15 -28.54 3.36
N GLY A 66 -0.86 -28.13 4.41
CA GLY A 66 -0.33 -28.08 5.76
C GLY A 66 0.23 -26.72 6.17
N ASP A 67 1.10 -26.73 7.18
CA ASP A 67 1.62 -25.52 7.79
C ASP A 67 2.66 -24.84 6.90
N VAL A 68 2.59 -23.52 6.85
CA VAL A 68 3.58 -22.67 6.23
C VAL A 68 4.47 -22.09 7.31
N HIS A 69 5.76 -22.07 7.06
CA HIS A 69 6.76 -21.54 7.97
C HIS A 69 7.45 -20.35 7.33
N PHE A 70 7.91 -19.44 8.18
CA PHE A 70 8.87 -18.43 7.74
C PHE A 70 10.17 -19.14 7.35
N GLY A 71 10.73 -18.77 6.21
CA GLY A 71 12.05 -19.26 5.81
C GLY A 71 13.08 -19.06 6.92
N PRO A 72 14.13 -19.89 6.99
CA PRO A 72 15.17 -19.72 8.00
C PRO A 72 15.73 -18.31 7.89
N ARG A 73 15.67 -17.57 9.02
CA ARG A 73 16.25 -16.22 9.10
C ARG A 73 17.77 -16.36 8.94
N LYS A 74 18.25 -16.07 7.74
CA LYS A 74 19.65 -15.70 7.59
C LYS A 74 19.74 -14.23 7.90
N HIS A 75 20.64 -13.85 8.79
CA HIS A 75 20.83 -12.44 9.19
C HIS A 75 21.23 -11.53 8.02
N ASP A 76 21.73 -12.11 6.96
CA ASP A 76 22.16 -11.47 5.72
C ASP A 76 21.06 -11.42 4.64
N GLU A 77 19.89 -12.01 4.89
CA GLU A 77 18.81 -12.04 3.91
C GLU A 77 18.05 -10.73 3.86
N HIS A 78 17.97 -10.14 2.65
CA HIS A 78 17.28 -8.87 2.47
C HIS A 78 15.79 -8.96 2.84
N PRO A 79 15.23 -7.95 3.56
CA PRO A 79 13.84 -8.02 4.07
C PRO A 79 12.77 -8.07 2.97
N THR A 80 13.05 -7.63 1.74
CA THR A 80 12.10 -7.64 0.62
C THR A 80 11.97 -9.02 -0.07
N ILE A 81 12.87 -9.97 0.20
CA ILE A 81 12.77 -11.34 -0.32
C ILE A 81 11.54 -12.02 0.26
N GLY A 82 10.93 -12.94 -0.50
CA GLY A 82 9.82 -13.77 -0.02
C GLY A 82 10.14 -14.47 1.30
N LYS A 83 9.30 -14.31 2.30
CA LYS A 83 9.52 -14.82 3.67
C LYS A 83 8.81 -16.12 3.95
N LEU A 84 7.73 -16.40 3.23
CA LEU A 84 6.95 -17.61 3.42
C LEU A 84 7.55 -18.77 2.60
N SER A 85 7.58 -19.97 3.17
CA SER A 85 8.00 -21.19 2.47
C SER A 85 7.05 -21.61 1.35
N GLY A 86 5.86 -21.07 1.33
CA GLY A 86 4.80 -21.26 0.34
C GLY A 86 3.52 -20.57 0.77
N ILE A 87 2.47 -20.69 -0.02
CA ILE A 87 1.15 -20.15 0.30
C ILE A 87 0.19 -21.31 0.57
N ASN A 88 -0.44 -21.30 1.72
CA ASN A 88 -1.55 -22.19 2.06
C ASN A 88 -2.88 -21.40 2.12
N SER A 89 -3.93 -21.99 2.66
CA SER A 89 -5.25 -21.35 2.75
C SER A 89 -5.32 -20.14 3.68
N THR A 90 -4.29 -19.86 4.47
CA THR A 90 -4.32 -18.80 5.50
C THR A 90 -3.13 -17.86 5.44
N SER A 91 -1.96 -18.33 4.98
CA SER A 91 -0.74 -17.51 4.89
C SER A 91 -0.82 -16.51 3.75
N TRP A 92 -0.18 -15.36 3.95
CA TRP A 92 -0.10 -14.31 2.95
C TRP A 92 1.18 -13.50 3.08
N GLU A 93 1.55 -12.85 1.99
CA GLU A 93 2.72 -12.00 1.87
C GLU A 93 2.40 -10.84 0.91
N GLN A 94 2.82 -9.63 1.24
CA GLN A 94 2.43 -8.44 0.49
C GLN A 94 3.54 -7.39 0.44
N TRP A 95 3.84 -6.90 -0.76
CA TRP A 95 4.76 -5.78 -1.03
C TRP A 95 3.94 -4.54 -1.38
N VAL A 96 4.07 -3.50 -0.59
CA VAL A 96 3.27 -2.28 -0.73
C VAL A 96 4.16 -1.09 -1.06
N PHE A 97 3.74 -0.34 -2.08
CA PHE A 97 4.33 0.94 -2.48
C PHE A 97 3.24 2.00 -2.43
N ASP A 98 3.52 3.10 -1.78
CA ASP A 98 2.61 4.23 -1.67
C ASP A 98 3.30 5.54 -2.05
N SER A 99 2.51 6.51 -2.49
CA SER A 99 2.98 7.86 -2.71
C SER A 99 1.85 8.88 -2.71
N VAL A 100 2.16 10.08 -2.23
CA VAL A 100 1.27 11.24 -2.24
C VAL A 100 2.03 12.43 -2.78
N SER A 101 1.42 13.22 -3.69
CA SER A 101 2.03 14.45 -4.22
C SER A 101 2.32 15.47 -3.11
N ASP A 102 3.27 16.36 -3.36
CA ASP A 102 3.74 17.33 -2.36
C ASP A 102 2.60 18.24 -1.84
N ASN A 103 1.59 18.50 -2.66
CA ASN A 103 0.40 19.28 -2.30
C ASN A 103 -0.77 18.44 -1.74
N GLY A 104 -0.63 17.11 -1.67
CA GLY A 104 -1.66 16.21 -1.19
C GLY A 104 -2.83 15.97 -2.15
N SER A 105 -2.77 16.47 -3.41
CA SER A 105 -3.90 16.42 -4.36
C SER A 105 -3.97 15.12 -5.15
N SER A 106 -2.87 14.39 -5.26
CA SER A 106 -2.80 13.13 -5.98
C SER A 106 -2.07 12.05 -5.18
N GLY A 107 -2.27 10.80 -5.54
CA GLY A 107 -1.66 9.68 -4.84
C GLY A 107 -1.62 8.42 -5.68
N ILE A 108 -0.64 7.57 -5.39
CA ILE A 108 -0.43 6.27 -6.02
C ILE A 108 -0.26 5.22 -4.95
N PHE A 109 -0.86 4.07 -5.17
CA PHE A 109 -0.76 2.91 -4.32
C PHE A 109 -0.63 1.66 -5.19
N LEU A 110 0.36 0.83 -4.91
CA LEU A 110 0.57 -0.48 -5.52
C LEU A 110 0.77 -1.50 -4.42
N SER A 111 -0.02 -2.55 -4.45
CA SER A 111 0.12 -3.71 -3.58
C SER A 111 0.22 -4.98 -4.41
N LEU A 112 1.22 -5.79 -4.14
CA LEU A 112 1.48 -7.06 -4.81
C LEU A 112 1.32 -8.16 -3.75
N GLY A 113 0.27 -8.96 -3.87
CA GLY A 113 -0.17 -9.92 -2.85
C GLY A 113 -0.08 -11.37 -3.28
N ARG A 114 0.62 -12.18 -2.47
CA ARG A 114 0.54 -13.64 -2.45
C ARG A 114 -0.41 -14.02 -1.32
N ASP A 115 -1.67 -14.25 -1.63
CA ASP A 115 -2.71 -14.43 -0.62
C ASP A 115 -3.82 -15.34 -1.14
N ALA A 116 -4.01 -16.46 -0.49
CA ALA A 116 -5.07 -17.41 -0.83
C ALA A 116 -6.49 -16.93 -0.48
N SER A 117 -6.64 -15.81 0.23
CA SER A 117 -7.97 -15.26 0.55
C SER A 117 -8.79 -14.96 -0.70
N TYR A 118 -8.14 -14.59 -1.81
CA TYR A 118 -8.78 -14.35 -3.09
C TYR A 118 -9.02 -15.63 -3.91
N SER A 119 -8.32 -16.74 -3.60
CA SER A 119 -8.58 -18.04 -4.24
C SER A 119 -9.98 -18.55 -3.96
N PHE A 120 -10.56 -18.09 -2.87
CA PHE A 120 -11.97 -18.27 -2.54
C PHE A 120 -12.92 -17.77 -3.61
N PHE A 121 -12.53 -16.74 -4.37
CA PHE A 121 -13.26 -16.21 -5.52
C PHE A 121 -12.94 -16.95 -6.83
N GLY A 122 -12.12 -18.02 -6.75
CA GLY A 122 -11.66 -18.79 -7.90
C GLY A 122 -10.64 -18.06 -8.78
N GLN A 123 -10.05 -16.97 -8.29
CA GLN A 123 -9.14 -16.11 -9.04
C GLN A 123 -7.65 -16.45 -8.79
N GLY A 124 -7.35 -17.44 -7.97
CA GLY A 124 -5.97 -17.81 -7.62
C GLY A 124 -5.43 -17.03 -6.41
N ASN A 125 -4.13 -17.23 -6.15
CA ASN A 125 -3.42 -16.76 -4.96
C ASN A 125 -2.59 -15.49 -5.19
N LEU A 126 -2.58 -14.99 -6.42
CA LEU A 126 -1.73 -13.88 -6.83
C LEU A 126 -2.61 -12.72 -7.29
N HIS A 127 -2.55 -11.61 -6.57
CA HIS A 127 -3.29 -10.41 -6.94
C HIS A 127 -2.42 -9.17 -6.87
N VAL A 128 -2.77 -8.19 -7.68
CA VAL A 128 -2.13 -6.88 -7.69
C VAL A 128 -3.21 -5.82 -7.64
N GLU A 129 -3.09 -4.93 -6.67
CA GLU A 129 -3.95 -3.77 -6.52
C GLU A 129 -3.17 -2.52 -6.90
N PHE A 130 -3.68 -1.78 -7.87
CA PHE A 130 -3.12 -0.49 -8.26
C PHE A 130 -4.22 0.58 -8.19
N TYR A 131 -3.95 1.63 -7.44
CA TYR A 131 -4.83 2.78 -7.33
C TYR A 131 -4.06 4.06 -7.58
N ALA A 132 -4.58 4.92 -8.45
CA ALA A 132 -4.06 6.26 -8.64
C ALA A 132 -5.20 7.27 -8.57
N LEU A 133 -4.95 8.34 -7.82
CA LEU A 133 -5.73 9.57 -7.83
C LEU A 133 -4.88 10.61 -8.52
N LEU A 134 -5.37 11.19 -9.61
CA LEU A 134 -4.68 12.24 -10.35
C LEU A 134 -5.12 13.63 -9.86
N GLU A 135 -4.35 14.66 -10.18
CA GLU A 135 -4.62 16.04 -9.73
C GLU A 135 -5.97 16.60 -10.21
N ASP A 136 -6.44 16.15 -11.38
CA ASP A 136 -7.76 16.49 -11.92
C ASP A 136 -8.93 15.75 -11.26
N GLY A 137 -8.65 14.93 -10.24
CA GLY A 137 -9.63 14.09 -9.54
C GLY A 137 -9.94 12.75 -10.23
N THR A 138 -9.32 12.46 -11.37
CA THR A 138 -9.46 11.16 -12.05
C THR A 138 -8.94 10.04 -11.14
N LYS A 139 -9.74 8.99 -10.97
CA LYS A 139 -9.36 7.79 -10.23
C LYS A 139 -9.13 6.63 -11.17
N ILE A 140 -8.00 5.98 -11.03
CA ILE A 140 -7.65 4.72 -11.69
C ILE A 140 -7.64 3.64 -10.63
N GLN A 141 -8.38 2.58 -10.87
CA GLN A 141 -8.47 1.43 -9.97
C GLN A 141 -8.33 0.16 -10.81
N GLU A 142 -7.38 -0.67 -10.43
CA GLU A 142 -7.15 -1.98 -11.04
C GLU A 142 -6.90 -3.00 -9.94
N LEU A 143 -7.71 -4.04 -9.92
CA LEU A 143 -7.46 -5.28 -9.21
C LEU A 143 -7.19 -6.34 -10.27
N ALA A 144 -5.95 -6.72 -10.43
CA ALA A 144 -5.51 -7.72 -11.39
C ALA A 144 -5.17 -9.03 -10.69
N PHE A 145 -5.61 -10.14 -11.26
CA PHE A 145 -5.15 -11.47 -10.90
C PHE A 145 -4.14 -11.91 -11.95
N VAL A 146 -2.98 -12.38 -11.50
CA VAL A 146 -1.87 -12.73 -12.38
C VAL A 146 -1.57 -14.22 -12.28
N ASP A 147 -0.92 -14.78 -13.30
CA ASP A 147 -0.67 -16.21 -13.41
C ASP A 147 0.57 -16.64 -12.65
N GLU A 148 1.54 -15.73 -12.52
CA GLU A 148 2.84 -16.00 -11.92
C GLU A 148 3.40 -14.81 -11.15
N SER A 149 4.06 -15.09 -10.03
CA SER A 149 4.91 -14.14 -9.31
C SER A 149 6.30 -14.74 -9.09
N SER A 150 7.35 -14.04 -9.52
CA SER A 150 8.73 -14.42 -9.27
C SER A 150 9.45 -13.30 -8.52
N ILE A 151 10.10 -13.66 -7.40
CA ILE A 151 10.99 -12.78 -6.63
C ILE A 151 12.42 -13.28 -6.87
N TYR A 152 13.30 -12.39 -7.29
CA TYR A 152 14.71 -12.69 -7.57
C TYR A 152 15.59 -12.02 -6.52
N ASP A 153 16.32 -12.84 -5.79
CA ASP A 153 17.35 -12.42 -4.84
C ASP A 153 18.71 -12.40 -5.57
N CYS A 154 19.12 -11.22 -6.00
CA CYS A 154 20.38 -10.99 -6.71
C CYS A 154 21.46 -10.46 -5.73
N VAL A 155 22.68 -10.28 -6.20
CA VAL A 155 23.81 -9.80 -5.37
C VAL A 155 23.51 -8.41 -4.80
N ASP A 156 23.13 -7.44 -5.65
CA ASP A 156 23.01 -6.03 -5.28
C ASP A 156 21.57 -5.55 -5.11
N PHE A 157 20.57 -6.34 -5.50
CA PHE A 157 19.16 -5.96 -5.47
C PHE A 157 18.24 -7.15 -5.31
N VAL A 158 17.01 -6.87 -4.89
CA VAL A 158 15.87 -7.77 -5.00
C VAL A 158 14.93 -7.22 -6.06
N THR A 159 14.45 -8.05 -6.95
CA THR A 159 13.47 -7.65 -7.96
C THR A 159 12.36 -8.67 -8.06
N SER A 160 11.22 -8.24 -8.59
CA SER A 160 10.08 -9.13 -8.80
C SER A 160 9.45 -8.93 -10.17
N THR A 161 8.79 -9.97 -10.63
CA THR A 161 7.88 -9.91 -11.79
C THR A 161 6.57 -10.59 -11.43
N TRP A 162 5.45 -9.95 -11.79
CA TRP A 162 4.09 -10.42 -11.58
C TRP A 162 3.37 -10.33 -12.91
N THR A 163 3.06 -11.46 -13.53
CA THR A 163 2.65 -11.48 -14.95
C THR A 163 1.43 -12.34 -15.22
N SER A 164 0.64 -11.89 -16.18
CA SER A 164 -0.36 -12.65 -16.93
C SER A 164 -0.26 -12.26 -18.40
N ASP A 165 -1.08 -12.82 -19.26
CA ASP A 165 -1.09 -12.49 -20.71
C ASP A 165 -1.21 -10.98 -20.98
N SER A 166 -1.93 -10.24 -20.16
CA SER A 166 -2.24 -8.83 -20.38
C SER A 166 -1.69 -7.87 -19.34
N HIS A 167 -1.14 -8.37 -18.23
CA HIS A 167 -0.65 -7.57 -17.12
C HIS A 167 0.80 -7.90 -16.79
N SER A 168 1.57 -6.87 -16.46
CA SER A 168 2.92 -7.01 -15.92
C SER A 168 3.15 -5.94 -14.86
N PHE A 169 3.61 -6.37 -13.71
CA PHE A 169 4.01 -5.49 -12.61
C PHE A 169 5.39 -5.94 -12.14
N GLU A 170 6.23 -4.97 -11.86
CA GLU A 170 7.62 -5.23 -11.49
C GLU A 170 8.05 -4.27 -10.41
N PHE A 171 8.96 -4.70 -9.54
CA PHE A 171 9.72 -3.79 -8.71
C PHE A 171 11.19 -4.20 -8.66
N ARG A 172 12.03 -3.23 -8.30
CA ARG A 172 13.44 -3.45 -8.01
C ARG A 172 13.84 -2.62 -6.80
N VAL A 173 14.38 -3.27 -5.77
CA VAL A 173 14.83 -2.66 -4.52
C VAL A 173 16.31 -2.97 -4.33
N PRO A 174 17.21 -1.99 -4.17
CA PRO A 174 18.61 -2.24 -3.88
C PRO A 174 18.76 -2.88 -2.50
N LYS A 175 19.76 -3.74 -2.31
CA LYS A 175 20.02 -4.36 -1.00
C LYS A 175 20.61 -3.37 -0.01
N GLU A 176 21.39 -2.42 -0.47
CA GLU A 176 21.84 -1.30 0.33
C GLU A 176 20.73 -0.24 0.35
N THR A 177 20.07 -0.11 1.49
CA THR A 177 18.99 0.87 1.70
C THR A 177 19.53 2.16 2.31
N GLU A 178 20.64 2.66 1.75
CA GLU A 178 21.20 3.95 2.14
C GLU A 178 20.36 5.11 1.61
N ILE A 179 20.57 6.30 2.20
CA ILE A 179 19.96 7.53 1.69
C ILE A 179 20.40 7.75 0.24
N GLY A 180 19.43 7.96 -0.65
CA GLY A 180 19.66 8.08 -2.09
C GLY A 180 19.56 6.77 -2.87
N ALA A 181 19.46 5.62 -2.23
CA ALA A 181 19.20 4.35 -2.89
C ALA A 181 17.89 4.41 -3.69
N SER A 182 17.94 3.94 -4.93
CA SER A 182 16.85 4.05 -5.90
C SER A 182 16.05 2.76 -5.99
N THR A 183 14.83 2.78 -5.47
CA THR A 183 13.84 1.71 -5.68
C THR A 183 12.96 2.08 -6.87
N THR A 184 12.59 1.11 -7.69
CA THR A 184 11.67 1.34 -8.81
C THR A 184 10.50 0.37 -8.76
N PHE A 185 9.36 0.81 -9.29
CA PHE A 185 8.29 -0.10 -9.68
C PHE A 185 7.69 0.32 -11.02
N SER A 186 7.16 -0.65 -11.75
CA SER A 186 6.46 -0.43 -13.00
C SER A 186 5.15 -1.20 -13.06
N VAL A 187 4.20 -0.63 -13.79
CA VAL A 187 2.86 -1.19 -13.99
C VAL A 187 2.54 -1.19 -15.48
N ARG A 188 2.00 -2.29 -15.98
CA ARG A 188 1.52 -2.42 -17.36
C ARG A 188 0.24 -3.22 -17.39
N THR A 189 -0.81 -2.60 -17.90
CA THR A 189 -2.14 -3.19 -18.07
C THR A 189 -2.68 -2.87 -19.46
N PRO A 190 -3.81 -3.46 -19.88
CA PRO A 190 -4.49 -3.04 -21.11
C PRO A 190 -4.90 -1.55 -21.12
N LYS A 191 -5.17 -0.98 -19.92
CA LYS A 191 -5.73 0.38 -19.76
C LYS A 191 -4.67 1.46 -19.57
N PHE A 192 -3.56 1.14 -18.93
CA PHE A 192 -2.49 2.09 -18.62
C PHE A 192 -1.14 1.41 -18.46
N HIS A 193 -0.07 2.20 -18.49
CA HIS A 193 1.26 1.78 -18.09
C HIS A 193 2.01 2.94 -17.43
N GLY A 194 2.93 2.61 -16.54
CA GLY A 194 3.73 3.62 -15.85
C GLY A 194 4.98 3.05 -15.19
N SER A 195 5.90 3.94 -14.86
CA SER A 195 7.11 3.61 -14.12
C SER A 195 7.41 4.70 -13.10
N PHE A 196 7.84 4.30 -11.92
CA PHE A 196 8.06 5.16 -10.77
C PHE A 196 9.41 4.86 -10.14
N LEU A 197 10.12 5.92 -9.79
CA LEU A 197 11.38 5.90 -9.07
C LEU A 197 11.17 6.48 -7.68
N LEU A 198 11.62 5.77 -6.67
CA LEU A 198 11.66 6.18 -5.27
C LEU A 198 13.12 6.39 -4.87
N ALA A 199 13.54 7.64 -4.68
CA ALA A 199 14.85 7.97 -4.13
C ALA A 199 14.74 8.04 -2.61
N GLY A 200 15.30 7.04 -1.91
CA GLY A 200 15.22 6.91 -0.45
C GLY A 200 15.79 8.12 0.28
N SER A 201 15.03 8.69 1.20
CA SER A 201 15.46 9.82 2.03
C SER A 201 15.71 9.44 3.50
N ALA A 202 15.44 8.18 3.86
CA ALA A 202 15.72 7.61 5.17
C ALA A 202 16.06 6.11 5.04
N PRO A 203 16.89 5.55 5.92
CA PRO A 203 17.25 4.14 5.89
C PRO A 203 16.07 3.23 6.26
N GLY A 204 16.07 2.01 5.73
CA GLY A 204 15.10 0.96 6.11
C GLY A 204 15.13 0.64 7.60
N HIS A 205 14.02 0.12 8.13
CA HIS A 205 13.90 -0.17 9.55
C HIS A 205 13.03 -1.38 9.86
N PHE A 206 13.33 -2.01 11.00
CA PHE A 206 12.48 -3.01 11.64
C PHE A 206 11.43 -2.35 12.54
N PRO A 207 10.36 -3.05 12.93
CA PRO A 207 9.33 -2.52 13.83
C PRO A 207 9.85 -2.01 15.18
N ASP A 208 10.92 -2.61 15.69
CA ASP A 208 11.61 -2.18 16.93
C ASP A 208 12.49 -0.94 16.73
N GLY A 209 12.54 -0.40 15.50
CA GLY A 209 13.33 0.78 15.14
C GLY A 209 14.81 0.52 14.89
N THR A 210 15.26 -0.74 14.87
CA THR A 210 16.61 -1.07 14.41
C THR A 210 16.72 -0.83 12.92
N LEU A 211 17.86 -0.25 12.48
CA LEU A 211 18.11 0.09 11.08
C LEU A 211 18.84 -1.03 10.34
N HIS A 212 19.52 -1.89 11.08
CA HIS A 212 20.30 -2.99 10.50
C HIS A 212 19.85 -4.32 11.08
N ALA A 213 19.86 -5.35 10.25
CA ALA A 213 19.58 -6.70 10.70
C ALA A 213 20.58 -7.14 11.77
N SER A 214 20.09 -7.65 12.86
CA SER A 214 20.87 -8.19 13.96
C SER A 214 20.13 -9.39 14.59
N PRO A 215 20.77 -10.23 15.38
CA PRO A 215 20.10 -11.31 16.10
C PRO A 215 18.96 -10.84 17.01
N ARG A 216 18.93 -9.55 17.36
CA ARG A 216 17.92 -8.94 18.24
C ARG A 216 16.81 -8.23 17.48
N SER A 217 17.01 -7.92 16.19
CA SER A 217 16.01 -7.24 15.37
C SER A 217 14.75 -8.09 15.22
N SER A 218 13.59 -7.50 15.44
CA SER A 218 12.31 -8.19 15.31
C SER A 218 11.52 -7.63 14.13
N THR A 219 11.01 -8.52 13.28
CA THR A 219 10.05 -8.16 12.23
C THR A 219 8.61 -8.21 12.73
N GLN A 220 8.38 -8.71 13.94
CA GLN A 220 7.04 -8.87 14.49
C GLN A 220 6.46 -7.53 14.95
N VAL A 221 5.28 -7.19 14.45
CA VAL A 221 4.51 -5.99 14.82
C VAL A 221 3.41 -6.34 15.81
N ALA A 222 2.72 -7.45 15.56
CA ALA A 222 1.69 -8.02 16.42
C ALA A 222 1.79 -9.55 16.38
N ALA A 223 1.05 -10.25 17.20
CA ALA A 223 1.06 -11.71 17.21
C ALA A 223 0.75 -12.29 15.82
N GLY A 224 1.72 -12.98 15.22
CA GLY A 224 1.62 -13.60 13.90
C GLY A 224 1.70 -12.65 12.70
N LEU A 225 1.87 -11.34 12.92
CA LEU A 225 2.00 -10.32 11.89
C LEU A 225 3.40 -9.73 11.89
N HIS A 226 4.01 -9.71 10.72
CA HIS A 226 5.37 -9.25 10.51
C HIS A 226 5.47 -8.14 9.47
N MET A 227 6.46 -7.28 9.60
CA MET A 227 6.73 -6.18 8.69
C MET A 227 8.24 -5.87 8.59
N HIS A 228 8.60 -5.23 7.47
CA HIS A 228 9.83 -4.45 7.34
C HIS A 228 9.54 -3.18 6.54
N GLY A 229 9.93 -2.03 7.07
CA GLY A 229 9.89 -0.74 6.38
C GLY A 229 11.15 -0.56 5.54
N THR A 230 11.17 -1.12 4.32
CA THR A 230 12.37 -1.13 3.48
C THR A 230 12.74 0.27 2.98
N VAL A 231 11.74 1.05 2.59
CA VAL A 231 11.90 2.46 2.19
C VAL A 231 10.89 3.28 2.99
N PRO A 232 11.24 3.72 4.20
CA PRO A 232 10.28 4.41 5.08
C PRO A 232 9.90 5.80 4.57
N ALA A 233 10.78 6.43 3.80
CA ALA A 233 10.52 7.71 3.14
C ALA A 233 11.37 7.84 1.87
N ALA A 234 10.78 8.37 0.81
CA ALA A 234 11.42 8.61 -0.47
C ALA A 234 10.79 9.80 -1.20
N GLN A 235 11.60 10.49 -2.02
CA GLN A 235 11.08 11.30 -3.12
C GLN A 235 10.66 10.37 -4.25
N VAL A 236 9.42 10.51 -4.71
CA VAL A 236 8.85 9.69 -5.77
C VAL A 236 8.68 10.52 -7.04
N ARG A 237 9.15 9.99 -8.17
CA ARG A 237 8.93 10.57 -9.50
C ARG A 237 8.53 9.47 -10.45
N GLY A 238 7.65 9.78 -11.39
CA GLY A 238 7.23 8.79 -12.36
C GLY A 238 6.33 9.38 -13.44
N ASN A 239 5.94 8.50 -14.36
CA ASN A 239 5.02 8.81 -15.42
C ASN A 239 3.96 7.71 -15.51
N LEU A 240 2.72 8.10 -15.70
CA LEU A 240 1.59 7.21 -15.94
C LEU A 240 0.93 7.58 -17.26
N THR A 241 0.91 6.67 -18.20
CA THR A 241 0.25 6.85 -19.49
C THR A 241 -1.05 6.05 -19.50
N ILE A 242 -2.16 6.75 -19.66
CA ILE A 242 -3.51 6.18 -19.77
C ILE A 242 -3.81 5.98 -21.26
N LYS A 243 -4.30 4.80 -21.62
CA LYS A 243 -4.65 4.45 -23.02
C LYS A 243 -6.10 4.82 -23.30
N GLY A 244 -6.42 5.00 -24.59
CA GLY A 244 -7.80 5.24 -25.07
C GLY A 244 -8.03 6.65 -25.61
N ARG A 245 -9.28 6.97 -26.03
CA ARG A 245 -9.65 8.20 -26.72
C ARG A 245 -9.39 9.49 -25.91
N ARG A 246 -9.41 9.42 -24.58
CA ARG A 246 -9.09 10.51 -23.64
C ARG A 246 -7.81 10.21 -22.87
N GLY A 247 -6.97 9.32 -23.42
CA GLY A 247 -5.70 8.96 -22.79
C GLY A 247 -4.69 10.09 -22.88
N GLY A 248 -3.71 10.03 -21.99
CA GLY A 248 -2.63 10.99 -21.92
C GLY A 248 -1.53 10.49 -21.00
N SER A 249 -0.39 11.16 -21.02
CA SER A 249 0.70 10.90 -20.09
C SER A 249 0.67 11.95 -18.98
N VAL A 250 0.73 11.49 -17.74
CA VAL A 250 0.76 12.32 -16.53
C VAL A 250 2.10 12.10 -15.84
N SER A 251 2.84 13.18 -15.65
CA SER A 251 4.04 13.17 -14.80
C SER A 251 3.60 13.27 -13.34
N TYR A 252 4.29 12.52 -12.48
CA TYR A 252 4.01 12.45 -11.06
C TYR A 252 5.26 12.81 -10.24
N SER A 253 5.08 13.60 -9.20
CA SER A 253 6.08 13.90 -8.18
C SER A 253 5.44 13.95 -6.81
N GLY A 254 6.12 13.42 -5.79
CA GLY A 254 5.62 13.41 -4.42
C GLY A 254 6.57 12.71 -3.46
N MET A 255 6.05 12.43 -2.27
CA MET A 255 6.70 11.61 -1.26
C MET A 255 6.06 10.23 -1.19
N GLY A 256 6.78 9.22 -0.76
CA GLY A 256 6.24 7.88 -0.62
C GLY A 256 7.21 6.89 0.00
N GLY A 257 6.95 5.61 -0.20
CA GLY A 257 7.84 4.56 0.28
C GLY A 257 7.41 3.15 -0.07
N HIS A 258 8.07 2.20 0.57
CA HIS A 258 7.84 0.78 0.40
C HIS A 258 7.96 0.04 1.73
N PHE A 259 7.05 -0.87 1.98
CA PHE A 259 7.12 -1.82 3.09
C PHE A 259 6.66 -3.21 2.65
N HIS A 260 7.12 -4.22 3.35
CA HIS A 260 6.83 -5.62 3.12
C HIS A 260 6.15 -6.21 4.36
N LEU A 261 5.04 -6.91 4.15
CA LEU A 261 4.20 -7.52 5.19
C LEU A 261 4.07 -9.02 4.94
N TRP A 262 3.96 -9.82 6.02
CA TRP A 262 3.64 -11.23 5.90
C TRP A 262 3.05 -11.81 7.18
N ALA A 263 2.27 -12.87 7.03
CA ALA A 263 1.71 -13.63 8.13
C ALA A 263 1.45 -15.09 7.72
N ILE A 264 1.44 -15.98 8.71
CA ILE A 264 1.08 -17.40 8.50
C ILE A 264 -0.42 -17.66 8.69
N ASP A 265 -1.18 -16.66 9.10
CA ASP A 265 -2.63 -16.76 9.27
C ASP A 265 -3.35 -15.57 8.65
N ASN A 266 -4.63 -15.76 8.35
CA ASN A 266 -5.47 -14.82 7.63
C ASN A 266 -5.68 -13.50 8.40
N TRP A 267 -5.77 -12.39 7.68
CA TRP A 267 -6.05 -11.06 8.20
C TRP A 267 -7.20 -11.04 9.21
N PHE A 268 -8.34 -11.65 8.84
CA PHE A 268 -9.54 -11.66 9.67
C PHE A 268 -9.40 -12.45 10.97
N LYS A 269 -8.39 -13.31 11.09
CA LYS A 269 -8.11 -14.05 12.33
C LYS A 269 -7.16 -13.31 13.25
N ILE A 270 -6.17 -12.60 12.70
CA ILE A 270 -5.09 -12.01 13.49
C ILE A 270 -5.31 -10.53 13.77
N ILE A 271 -6.02 -9.79 12.90
CA ILE A 271 -6.18 -8.34 12.98
C ILE A 271 -7.65 -7.95 13.08
N TRP A 272 -7.96 -7.07 14.03
CA TRP A 272 -9.24 -6.39 14.17
C TRP A 272 -9.36 -5.18 13.25
N GLY A 273 -8.25 -4.47 13.08
CA GLY A 273 -8.11 -3.30 12.24
C GLY A 273 -6.69 -2.77 12.31
N PHE A 274 -6.40 -1.76 11.53
CA PHE A 274 -5.10 -1.10 11.56
C PHE A 274 -5.19 0.35 11.09
N ARG A 275 -4.15 1.11 11.41
CA ARG A 275 -3.86 2.43 10.84
C ARG A 275 -2.42 2.49 10.42
N ILE A 276 -2.18 2.91 9.18
CA ILE A 276 -0.84 3.21 8.63
C ILE A 276 -0.79 4.68 8.29
N ILE A 277 0.30 5.36 8.63
CA ILE A 277 0.56 6.74 8.26
C ILE A 277 2.03 6.85 7.85
N ARG A 278 2.28 7.39 6.67
CA ARG A 278 3.60 7.80 6.19
C ARG A 278 3.54 9.25 5.80
N GLY A 279 4.41 10.10 6.35
CA GLY A 279 4.36 11.52 6.08
C GLY A 279 5.71 12.20 6.04
N THR A 280 5.73 13.38 5.42
CA THR A 280 6.86 14.31 5.45
C THR A 280 6.38 15.72 5.78
N ALA A 281 7.23 16.48 6.48
CA ALA A 281 7.02 17.91 6.70
C ALA A 281 8.40 18.60 6.84
N GLY A 282 8.82 19.37 5.82
CA GLY A 282 10.15 19.97 5.76
C GLY A 282 11.27 18.92 5.87
N PRO A 283 12.15 19.03 6.90
CA PRO A 283 13.25 18.08 7.08
C PRO A 283 12.82 16.75 7.73
N TYR A 284 11.56 16.67 8.17
CA TYR A 284 11.05 15.51 8.88
C TYR A 284 10.38 14.53 7.93
N SER A 285 10.60 13.22 8.20
CA SER A 285 9.82 12.12 7.64
C SER A 285 9.48 11.13 8.75
N PHE A 286 8.28 10.54 8.68
CA PHE A 286 7.82 9.61 9.70
C PHE A 286 6.99 8.48 9.09
N PHE A 287 7.05 7.35 9.79
CA PHE A 287 6.19 6.20 9.54
C PHE A 287 5.55 5.77 10.87
N TYR A 288 4.29 5.40 10.79
CA TYR A 288 3.49 4.90 11.91
C TYR A 288 2.62 3.77 11.43
N TRP A 289 2.55 2.69 12.21
CA TRP A 289 1.61 1.61 12.01
C TRP A 289 1.07 1.12 13.35
N GLU A 290 -0.28 0.98 13.44
CA GLU A 290 -1.02 0.54 14.60
C GLU A 290 -1.96 -0.60 14.19
N PRO A 291 -1.50 -1.86 14.13
CA PRO A 291 -2.42 -3.00 14.05
C PRO A 291 -3.06 -3.26 15.42
N THR A 292 -4.37 -3.48 15.42
CA THR A 292 -5.12 -3.97 16.59
C THR A 292 -5.27 -5.48 16.46
N SER A 293 -4.58 -6.24 17.33
CA SER A 293 -4.57 -7.70 17.28
C SER A 293 -5.90 -8.30 17.76
N ARG A 294 -6.32 -9.40 17.14
CA ARG A 294 -7.37 -10.27 17.67
C ARG A 294 -6.84 -11.33 18.62
N VAL A 295 -5.55 -11.61 18.54
CA VAL A 295 -4.90 -12.61 19.38
C VAL A 295 -4.66 -12.03 20.76
N GLY A 296 -5.21 -12.65 21.80
CA GLY A 296 -5.08 -12.18 23.18
C GLY A 296 -5.99 -10.99 23.58
N GLY A 297 -7.04 -10.71 22.77
CA GLY A 297 -7.96 -9.59 22.96
C GLY A 297 -7.66 -8.43 21.99
N ARG A 298 -8.51 -7.41 21.96
CA ARG A 298 -8.36 -6.22 21.09
C ARG A 298 -7.17 -5.34 21.54
N THR A 299 -5.97 -5.84 21.38
CA THR A 299 -4.76 -5.14 21.84
C THR A 299 -4.12 -4.37 20.68
N PRO A 300 -4.02 -3.04 20.77
CA PRO A 300 -3.25 -2.26 19.80
C PRO A 300 -1.76 -2.49 20.01
N HIS A 301 -1.04 -2.61 18.92
CA HIS A 301 0.42 -2.64 18.86
C HIS A 301 0.89 -1.44 18.07
N TYR A 302 2.08 -0.94 18.36
CA TYR A 302 2.58 0.26 17.73
C TYR A 302 3.96 0.02 17.13
N THR A 303 4.19 0.58 15.97
CA THR A 303 5.55 0.81 15.46
C THR A 303 5.59 2.19 14.84
N ALA A 304 6.53 3.00 15.29
CA ALA A 304 6.66 4.36 14.84
C ALA A 304 8.13 4.77 14.77
N ILE A 305 8.46 5.54 13.74
CA ILE A 305 9.80 6.08 13.56
C ILE A 305 9.71 7.49 12.99
N LEU A 306 10.54 8.38 13.51
CA LEU A 306 10.71 9.76 13.06
C LEU A 306 12.16 9.99 12.65
N PHE A 307 12.35 10.56 11.48
CA PHE A 307 13.64 10.99 10.96
C PHE A 307 13.68 12.51 10.79
N LYS A 308 14.86 13.08 10.85
CA LYS A 308 15.18 14.45 10.43
C LYS A 308 16.37 14.42 9.49
N ASN A 309 16.19 14.85 8.24
CA ASN A 309 17.22 14.75 7.19
C ASN A 309 17.78 13.32 7.06
N GLY A 310 16.92 12.31 7.14
CA GLY A 310 17.29 10.89 7.09
C GLY A 310 17.93 10.30 8.37
N GLN A 311 18.24 11.12 9.37
CA GLN A 311 18.75 10.64 10.65
C GLN A 311 17.59 10.30 11.60
N LYS A 312 17.63 9.10 12.17
CA LYS A 312 16.63 8.67 13.16
C LYS A 312 16.66 9.54 14.41
N LEU A 313 15.53 10.14 14.74
CA LEU A 313 15.33 10.90 15.99
C LEU A 313 14.64 10.04 17.05
N VAL A 314 13.54 9.39 16.68
CA VAL A 314 12.71 8.59 17.59
C VAL A 314 12.37 7.29 16.90
N SER A 315 12.37 6.20 17.62
CA SER A 315 11.70 4.96 17.26
C SER A 315 11.08 4.34 18.49
N THR A 316 9.82 3.94 18.42
CA THR A 316 9.09 3.45 19.57
C THR A 316 7.98 2.47 19.18
N GLN A 317 7.73 1.53 20.10
CA GLN A 317 6.58 0.65 20.11
C GLN A 317 5.63 0.98 21.27
N ALA A 318 5.87 2.08 21.98
CA ALA A 318 5.07 2.53 23.10
C ALA A 318 4.06 3.61 22.66
N SER A 319 2.80 3.43 23.10
CA SER A 319 1.78 4.47 23.00
C SER A 319 2.00 5.55 24.06
N GLY A 320 1.71 6.80 23.71
CA GLY A 320 1.74 7.90 24.66
C GLY A 320 0.71 7.73 25.79
N PRO A 321 0.99 8.30 26.95
CA PRO A 321 0.05 8.31 28.07
C PRO A 321 -1.23 9.08 27.74
N PRO A 322 -2.29 8.96 28.53
CA PRO A 322 -3.46 9.83 28.43
C PRO A 322 -3.06 11.33 28.42
N ILE A 323 -3.88 12.16 27.77
CA ILE A 323 -3.55 13.58 27.50
C ILE A 323 -3.15 14.36 28.75
N ASN A 324 -3.66 13.95 29.91
CA ASN A 324 -3.47 14.66 31.20
C ASN A 324 -2.30 14.13 32.04
N GLU A 325 -1.55 13.14 31.53
CA GLU A 325 -0.41 12.57 32.23
C GLU A 325 0.90 13.09 31.62
N PRO A 326 1.91 13.41 32.44
CA PRO A 326 3.21 13.83 31.91
C PRO A 326 3.84 12.67 31.14
N PRO A 327 4.40 12.94 29.94
CA PRO A 327 5.02 11.91 29.13
C PRO A 327 6.35 11.44 29.75
N GLU A 328 6.46 10.15 29.96
CA GLU A 328 7.71 9.51 30.34
C GLU A 328 8.25 8.67 29.17
N GLY A 329 9.53 8.91 28.79
CA GLY A 329 10.22 8.12 27.75
C GLY A 329 9.82 8.43 26.31
N ASP A 330 10.20 7.52 25.44
CA ASP A 330 9.91 7.60 24.01
C ASP A 330 8.52 7.02 23.72
N TYR A 331 7.64 7.82 23.09
CA TYR A 331 6.31 7.35 22.70
C TYR A 331 5.83 7.97 21.39
N VAL A 332 4.82 7.34 20.81
CA VAL A 332 3.99 7.90 19.75
C VAL A 332 2.55 7.97 20.21
N ARG A 333 1.81 9.02 19.82
CA ARG A 333 0.38 9.14 20.02
C ARG A 333 -0.28 9.60 18.74
N VAL A 334 -1.34 8.92 18.33
CA VAL A 334 -2.13 9.32 17.17
C VAL A 334 -3.57 9.54 17.58
N LEU A 335 -4.07 10.73 17.30
CA LEU A 335 -5.43 11.17 17.61
C LEU A 335 -6.20 11.42 16.32
N ALA A 336 -7.35 10.80 16.17
CA ALA A 336 -8.26 11.08 15.07
C ALA A 336 -8.90 12.46 15.23
N THR A 337 -8.96 13.24 14.16
CA THR A 337 -9.64 14.55 14.15
C THR A 337 -11.01 14.46 13.48
N GLN A 338 -11.94 15.33 13.90
CA GLN A 338 -13.30 15.40 13.36
C GLN A 338 -13.62 16.78 12.76
N HIS A 339 -12.64 17.69 12.71
CA HIS A 339 -12.85 19.11 12.38
C HIS A 339 -12.52 19.47 10.92
N GLY A 340 -11.87 18.58 10.16
CA GLY A 340 -11.55 18.79 8.76
C GLY A 340 -12.82 18.79 7.88
N ARG A 341 -12.78 19.53 6.78
CA ARG A 341 -13.94 19.72 5.90
C ARG A 341 -13.86 18.99 4.56
N ARG A 342 -12.68 18.49 4.17
CA ARG A 342 -12.44 18.07 2.77
C ARG A 342 -12.80 16.64 2.47
N ALA A 343 -12.25 15.68 3.18
CA ALA A 343 -12.52 14.28 2.88
C ALA A 343 -12.88 13.48 4.13
N ARG A 344 -13.87 12.64 4.01
CA ARG A 344 -14.29 11.67 5.03
C ARG A 344 -14.69 10.39 4.32
N ALA A 345 -14.15 9.26 4.75
CA ALA A 345 -14.62 7.96 4.28
C ALA A 345 -16.00 7.63 4.89
N SER A 346 -16.75 6.81 4.19
CA SER A 346 -18.00 6.25 4.71
C SER A 346 -17.77 4.98 5.53
N VAL A 347 -16.56 4.44 5.49
CA VAL A 347 -16.12 3.21 6.16
C VAL A 347 -14.85 3.49 6.98
N ALA A 348 -14.52 2.58 7.89
CA ALA A 348 -13.42 2.72 8.86
C ALA A 348 -13.56 3.97 9.73
N GLY A 349 -12.54 4.41 10.42
CA GLY A 349 -12.53 5.42 11.49
C GLY A 349 -13.30 6.72 11.28
N ARG A 350 -13.79 7.03 10.08
CA ARG A 350 -14.58 8.23 9.73
C ARG A 350 -13.94 9.55 10.18
N SER A 351 -12.64 9.55 10.41
CA SER A 351 -11.88 10.74 10.76
C SER A 351 -11.82 11.72 9.59
N THR A 352 -11.46 12.96 9.85
CA THR A 352 -11.14 13.97 8.84
C THR A 352 -9.65 14.25 8.76
N GLY A 353 -8.88 13.54 9.55
CA GLY A 353 -7.43 13.63 9.64
C GLY A 353 -6.91 13.06 10.95
N HIS A 354 -5.63 13.30 11.21
CA HIS A 354 -4.93 12.80 12.39
C HIS A 354 -3.98 13.84 12.97
N ILE A 355 -3.72 13.73 14.25
CA ILE A 355 -2.59 14.37 14.91
C ILE A 355 -1.63 13.26 15.30
N VAL A 356 -0.39 13.33 14.79
CA VAL A 356 0.68 12.39 15.14
C VAL A 356 1.68 13.13 16.02
N GLU A 357 1.88 12.63 17.23
CA GLU A 357 2.81 13.21 18.20
C GLU A 357 3.89 12.19 18.54
N PHE A 358 5.16 12.62 18.48
CA PHE A 358 6.30 11.87 18.96
C PHE A 358 6.90 12.57 20.16
N SER A 359 7.43 11.80 21.09
CA SER A 359 8.21 12.30 22.24
C SER A 359 9.47 11.47 22.43
N SER A 360 10.57 12.13 22.71
CA SER A 360 11.84 11.50 23.07
C SER A 360 12.74 12.51 23.77
N ALA A 361 13.41 12.09 24.85
CA ALA A 361 14.41 12.88 25.57
C ALA A 361 13.95 14.31 25.90
N GLY A 362 12.69 14.48 26.32
CA GLY A 362 12.12 15.79 26.69
C GLY A 362 11.74 16.68 25.51
N LYS A 363 11.89 16.22 24.29
CA LYS A 363 11.46 16.89 23.07
C LYS A 363 10.17 16.28 22.57
N GLN A 364 9.37 17.11 21.88
CA GLN A 364 8.11 16.71 21.26
C GLN A 364 8.04 17.21 19.83
N TRP A 365 7.45 16.38 18.96
CA TRP A 365 7.14 16.73 17.57
C TRP A 365 5.66 16.46 17.35
N ARG A 366 4.99 17.38 16.68
CA ARG A 366 3.56 17.29 16.39
C ARG A 366 3.32 17.56 14.91
N PHE A 367 2.59 16.65 14.28
CA PHE A 367 2.18 16.73 12.88
C PHE A 367 0.67 16.60 12.79
N GLU A 368 0.03 17.61 12.22
CA GLU A 368 -1.41 17.62 11.97
C GLU A 368 -1.65 17.24 10.51
N LEU A 369 -2.42 16.18 10.29
CA LEU A 369 -2.80 15.66 8.99
C LEU A 369 -4.25 16.02 8.71
N GLU A 370 -4.52 16.60 7.55
CA GLU A 370 -5.87 16.82 7.06
C GLU A 370 -6.11 15.96 5.81
N HIS A 371 -7.12 15.10 5.84
CA HIS A 371 -7.53 14.32 4.68
C HIS A 371 -7.94 15.25 3.55
N GLN A 372 -7.26 15.16 2.41
CA GLN A 372 -7.58 15.94 1.22
C GLN A 372 -8.56 15.18 0.33
N TYR A 373 -8.27 13.91 0.09
CA TYR A 373 -9.08 13.03 -0.75
C TYR A 373 -9.12 11.62 -0.18
N VAL A 374 -10.26 10.96 -0.36
CA VAL A 374 -10.36 9.51 -0.25
C VAL A 374 -9.92 8.93 -1.59
N GLN A 375 -8.74 8.32 -1.63
CA GLN A 375 -8.19 7.69 -2.82
C GLN A 375 -8.95 6.40 -3.14
N VAL A 376 -9.11 5.55 -2.12
CA VAL A 376 -9.84 4.28 -2.19
C VAL A 376 -10.70 4.12 -0.95
N GLN A 377 -11.84 3.47 -1.09
CA GLN A 377 -12.57 2.90 0.04
C GLN A 377 -13.22 1.58 -0.38
N MET A 378 -13.12 0.58 0.48
CA MET A 378 -13.69 -0.74 0.29
C MET A 378 -14.52 -1.13 1.52
N PRO A 379 -15.83 -1.30 1.41
CA PRO A 379 -16.67 -1.75 2.50
C PRO A 379 -16.51 -3.28 2.70
N PHE A 380 -16.26 -3.71 3.94
CA PHE A 380 -16.25 -5.12 4.33
C PHE A 380 -17.56 -5.56 4.99
N GLY A 381 -18.35 -4.60 5.46
CA GLY A 381 -19.63 -4.81 6.12
C GLY A 381 -20.23 -3.50 6.57
N ARG A 382 -21.24 -3.56 7.45
CA ARG A 382 -21.81 -2.37 8.04
C ARG A 382 -20.75 -1.69 8.93
N ASP A 383 -20.46 -0.42 8.63
CA ASP A 383 -19.51 0.44 9.35
C ASP A 383 -18.06 -0.06 9.39
N THR A 384 -17.72 -1.16 8.68
CA THR A 384 -16.37 -1.72 8.56
C THR A 384 -15.87 -1.65 7.13
N GLY A 385 -14.57 -1.55 6.94
CA GLY A 385 -13.95 -1.45 5.61
C GLY A 385 -12.53 -0.95 5.68
N LEU A 386 -12.00 -0.61 4.52
CA LEU A 386 -10.70 -0.01 4.33
C LEU A 386 -10.86 1.34 3.63
N ALA A 387 -10.11 2.33 4.06
CA ALA A 387 -10.04 3.63 3.42
C ALA A 387 -8.58 4.11 3.31
N VAL A 388 -8.22 4.59 2.13
CA VAL A 388 -6.90 5.17 1.82
C VAL A 388 -7.08 6.66 1.53
N PHE A 389 -6.21 7.48 2.11
CA PHE A 389 -6.29 8.93 2.00
C PHE A 389 -4.97 9.53 1.51
N THR A 390 -5.09 10.60 0.74
CA THR A 390 -4.03 11.59 0.60
C THR A 390 -4.25 12.70 1.62
N ASN A 391 -3.16 13.19 2.23
CA ASN A 391 -3.24 14.19 3.29
C ASN A 391 -2.30 15.36 3.03
N ARG A 392 -2.67 16.54 3.51
CA ARG A 392 -1.73 17.61 3.81
C ARG A 392 -1.25 17.47 5.24
N VAL A 393 0.01 17.82 5.44
CA VAL A 393 0.65 17.79 6.76
C VAL A 393 1.11 19.19 7.12
N PHE A 394 0.96 19.53 8.37
CA PHE A 394 1.56 20.72 8.98
C PHE A 394 2.15 20.32 10.33
N GLY A 395 3.44 20.62 10.57
CA GLY A 395 4.05 20.27 11.85
C GLY A 395 5.57 20.37 11.88
N GLY A 396 6.11 19.90 13.00
CA GLY A 396 7.53 19.93 13.32
C GLY A 396 7.79 19.76 14.80
N GLU A 397 8.97 20.16 15.26
CA GLU A 397 9.34 20.18 16.68
C GLU A 397 8.52 21.25 17.43
N THR A 398 7.92 20.89 18.56
CA THR A 398 7.10 21.79 19.37
C THR A 398 7.94 22.96 19.88
N GLY A 399 7.50 24.17 19.63
CA GLY A 399 8.28 25.39 19.95
C GLY A 399 9.35 25.74 18.90
N GLY A 400 9.53 24.91 17.86
CA GLY A 400 10.44 25.14 16.74
C GLY A 400 9.73 25.54 15.44
N CYS A 401 10.46 25.48 14.33
CA CYS A 401 9.90 25.74 13.02
C CYS A 401 8.86 24.69 12.65
N GLN A 402 7.77 25.17 12.05
CA GLN A 402 6.70 24.33 11.51
C GLN A 402 6.77 24.29 9.99
N TYR A 403 6.45 23.16 9.39
CA TYR A 403 6.62 22.89 7.97
C TYR A 403 5.33 22.34 7.37
N LEU A 404 5.13 22.63 6.11
CA LEU A 404 4.12 21.96 5.28
C LEU A 404 4.70 20.72 4.63
N GLY A 405 3.82 19.77 4.33
CA GLY A 405 4.15 18.54 3.64
C GLY A 405 2.93 17.73 3.26
N SER A 406 3.12 16.47 3.00
CA SER A 406 2.05 15.54 2.63
C SER A 406 2.20 14.19 3.31
N ALA A 407 1.12 13.41 3.35
CA ALA A 407 1.13 12.08 3.91
C ALA A 407 0.17 11.15 3.18
N PHE A 408 0.55 9.90 3.11
CA PHE A 408 -0.31 8.75 2.88
C PHE A 408 -0.89 8.29 4.21
N SER A 409 -2.18 7.94 4.25
CA SER A 409 -2.73 7.19 5.37
C SER A 409 -3.74 6.16 4.92
N GLU A 410 -3.77 5.06 5.64
CA GLU A 410 -4.68 3.95 5.42
C GLU A 410 -5.28 3.52 6.76
N GLU A 411 -6.59 3.32 6.78
CA GLU A 411 -7.32 2.82 7.93
C GLU A 411 -8.17 1.62 7.52
N ALA A 412 -8.15 0.57 8.32
CA ALA A 412 -8.99 -0.59 8.12
C ALA A 412 -9.64 -1.04 9.43
N GLU A 413 -10.92 -1.39 9.34
CA GLU A 413 -11.67 -2.09 10.38
C GLU A 413 -12.28 -3.35 9.77
N PHE A 414 -11.94 -4.51 10.33
CA PHE A 414 -12.47 -5.79 9.87
C PHE A 414 -13.71 -6.18 10.67
N PRO A 415 -14.71 -6.81 10.04
CA PRO A 415 -15.94 -7.24 10.74
C PRO A 415 -15.62 -8.31 11.78
N GLU A 416 -16.44 -8.37 12.83
CA GLU A 416 -16.31 -9.35 13.93
C GLU A 416 -16.35 -10.78 13.45
N GLU A 417 -17.32 -11.06 12.58
CA GLU A 417 -17.49 -12.35 11.92
C GLU A 417 -17.88 -12.11 10.45
N LEU A 418 -17.21 -12.78 9.57
CA LEU A 418 -17.75 -13.02 8.23
C LEU A 418 -18.84 -14.07 8.36
N ALA A 419 -20.10 -13.67 8.38
CA ALA A 419 -21.21 -14.60 8.43
C ALA A 419 -21.08 -15.64 7.31
N ARG A 420 -21.15 -16.94 7.63
CA ARG A 420 -20.95 -18.06 6.68
C ARG A 420 -21.75 -17.91 5.37
N TRP A 421 -22.96 -17.34 5.45
CA TRP A 421 -23.79 -17.09 4.27
C TRP A 421 -23.22 -15.99 3.35
N LYS A 422 -22.50 -14.98 3.90
CA LYS A 422 -21.81 -13.96 3.10
C LYS A 422 -20.64 -14.57 2.34
N ILE A 423 -19.94 -15.49 2.98
CA ILE A 423 -18.90 -16.30 2.37
C ILE A 423 -19.45 -17.06 1.16
N TRP A 424 -20.61 -17.74 1.33
CA TRP A 424 -21.27 -18.46 0.25
C TRP A 424 -21.79 -17.56 -0.88
N LEU A 425 -22.28 -16.36 -0.53
CA LEU A 425 -22.78 -15.41 -1.53
C LEU A 425 -21.62 -14.87 -2.40
N VAL A 426 -20.50 -14.58 -1.77
CA VAL A 426 -19.27 -14.16 -2.45
C VAL A 426 -18.74 -15.27 -3.35
N TYR A 427 -18.75 -16.51 -2.89
CA TYR A 427 -18.40 -17.68 -3.69
C TYR A 427 -19.29 -17.80 -4.95
N GLY A 428 -20.59 -17.65 -4.77
CA GLY A 428 -21.55 -17.70 -5.88
C GLY A 428 -21.33 -16.58 -6.92
N VAL A 429 -21.03 -15.38 -6.45
CA VAL A 429 -20.73 -14.23 -7.33
C VAL A 429 -19.40 -14.43 -8.07
N GLY A 430 -18.37 -14.93 -7.39
CA GLY A 430 -17.08 -15.24 -8.01
C GLY A 430 -17.21 -16.31 -9.11
N MET A 431 -17.96 -17.40 -8.84
CA MET A 431 -18.23 -18.43 -9.84
C MET A 431 -19.01 -17.88 -11.05
N MET A 432 -20.00 -17.03 -10.83
CA MET A 432 -20.75 -16.40 -11.94
C MET A 432 -19.85 -15.48 -12.76
N GLY A 433 -18.95 -14.73 -12.14
CA GLY A 433 -17.95 -13.89 -12.81
C GLY A 433 -17.00 -14.70 -13.70
N GLN A 434 -16.52 -15.85 -13.21
CA GLN A 434 -15.70 -16.76 -14.02
C GLN A 434 -16.46 -17.37 -15.20
N MET A 435 -17.71 -17.78 -14.99
CA MET A 435 -18.55 -18.30 -16.06
C MET A 435 -18.80 -17.23 -17.14
N LYS A 436 -19.02 -15.98 -16.72
CA LYS A 436 -19.18 -14.85 -17.64
C LYS A 436 -17.89 -14.60 -18.43
N ALA A 437 -16.73 -14.52 -17.77
CA ALA A 437 -15.44 -14.33 -18.42
C ALA A 437 -15.12 -15.44 -19.42
N ARG A 438 -15.36 -16.71 -19.05
CA ARG A 438 -15.20 -17.85 -19.99
C ARG A 438 -16.15 -17.77 -21.18
N ALA A 439 -17.40 -17.34 -20.98
CA ALA A 439 -18.36 -17.14 -22.06
C ALA A 439 -17.95 -16.00 -23.00
N GLU A 440 -17.44 -14.90 -22.45
CA GLU A 440 -16.91 -13.77 -23.23
C GLU A 440 -15.68 -14.18 -24.05
N THR A 441 -14.75 -14.93 -23.47
CA THR A 441 -13.58 -15.47 -24.19
C THR A 441 -14.04 -16.42 -25.31
N TRP A 442 -14.96 -17.32 -25.01
CA TRP A 442 -15.50 -18.24 -26.01
C TRP A 442 -16.26 -17.53 -27.17
N LEU A 443 -17.01 -16.47 -26.87
CA LEU A 443 -17.67 -15.64 -27.87
C LEU A 443 -16.66 -14.86 -28.73
N ALA A 444 -15.60 -14.33 -28.11
CA ALA A 444 -14.50 -13.67 -28.83
C ALA A 444 -13.77 -14.64 -29.78
N ASP A 445 -13.56 -15.89 -29.35
CA ASP A 445 -12.93 -16.95 -30.16
C ASP A 445 -13.83 -17.38 -31.35
N LEU A 446 -15.14 -17.16 -31.23
CA LEU A 446 -16.11 -17.41 -32.32
C LEU A 446 -16.31 -16.20 -33.27
N GLY A 447 -15.62 -15.06 -33.00
CA GLY A 447 -15.67 -13.89 -33.86
C GLY A 447 -16.95 -13.04 -33.70
N PHE A 448 -17.59 -13.12 -32.51
CA PHE A 448 -18.73 -12.26 -32.12
C PHE A 448 -18.29 -11.09 -31.26
#